data_68189f22b7882b6bd4b0cb3389fd833b
#
_entry.id   68189f22b7882b6bd4b0cb3389fd833b
#
_cell.length_a   1.000
_cell.length_b   1.000
_cell.length_c   1.000
_cell.angle_alpha   90.00
_cell.angle_beta   90.00
_cell.angle_gamma   90.00
#
_symmetry.space_group_name_H-M   'P 1'
#
loop_
_entity.id
_entity.type
_entity.pdbx_description
1 polymer ?
#
loop_
_entity_poly.entity_id
_entity_poly.type
_entity_poly.pdbx_seq_one_letter_code
_entity_poly.pdbx_strand_id
1 'polypeptide(L)'
;MADGVNQRPIATCMPSTTVAAMSTFGTGTCPGLTGMTGYTQLNPDNGEICQLISFKNAPAPLKLQQQPTIFERLAEQDVRVTSSGLPKFAFSALTQAALRGSDYISNDDPRRRIMTAAKAANTPGLTYVYLRDADKIGHNYGWDSDKWIGTYERIDAQLSLLRRSMPKNTLIVIVADHGMITADPEACIDIASEPQLMRGVANVGGEPRCVMLYGEDGENPEDIAARWRDVLGERAQVRTRRQAIEEGVYGPVDERVKSMIGDVVVSAAGSTTIVDSRTQAEKAMHLPSVHGSLTYMESDIPCLIDVA
;
A
#
# COMPACT_ATOMS: atom_id res chain seq x y z
N MET A 1 -2.42 -22.92 10.84
CA MET A 1 -2.14 -21.61 11.47
C MET A 1 -3.30 -21.03 12.26
N ALA A 2 -4.50 -21.54 12.13
CA ALA A 2 -5.63 -21.13 12.98
C ALA A 2 -5.36 -21.27 14.50
N ASP A 3 -4.45 -22.15 14.88
CA ASP A 3 -4.02 -22.39 16.27
C ASP A 3 -2.71 -21.67 16.65
N GLY A 4 -2.31 -20.67 15.87
CA GLY A 4 -1.07 -19.91 16.11
C GLY A 4 -1.09 -19.08 17.39
N VAL A 5 0.07 -18.54 17.74
CA VAL A 5 0.31 -17.80 19.00
C VAL A 5 -0.49 -16.50 19.06
N ASN A 6 -0.70 -15.84 17.93
CA ASN A 6 -1.52 -14.62 17.83
C ASN A 6 -2.45 -14.70 16.61
N GLN A 7 -3.70 -14.30 16.82
CA GLN A 7 -4.75 -14.27 15.79
C GLN A 7 -5.48 -12.91 15.78
N ARG A 8 -5.00 -11.94 16.55
CA ARG A 8 -5.61 -10.60 16.59
C ARG A 8 -5.20 -9.81 15.36
N PRO A 9 -6.14 -9.13 14.69
CA PRO A 9 -5.80 -8.21 13.62
C PRO A 9 -4.97 -7.05 14.15
N ILE A 10 -4.20 -6.45 13.26
CA ILE A 10 -3.53 -5.18 13.46
C ILE A 10 -3.98 -4.22 12.36
N ALA A 11 -3.72 -2.93 12.53
CA ALA A 11 -4.03 -1.96 11.49
C ALA A 11 -2.84 -1.76 10.55
N THR A 12 -3.12 -1.61 9.25
CA THR A 12 -2.15 -1.09 8.29
C THR A 12 -2.02 0.43 8.38
N CYS A 13 -1.09 1.02 7.64
CA CYS A 13 -0.93 2.48 7.56
C CYS A 13 -1.99 3.11 6.65
N MET A 14 -2.06 4.45 6.68
CA MET A 14 -2.84 5.26 5.75
C MET A 14 -1.91 5.98 4.75
N PRO A 15 -2.24 5.94 3.45
CA PRO A 15 -3.30 5.18 2.81
C PRO A 15 -3.05 3.66 2.87
N SER A 16 -4.13 2.87 2.90
CA SER A 16 -4.07 1.40 2.91
C SER A 16 -3.77 0.86 1.51
N THR A 17 -2.57 1.11 1.04
CA THR A 17 -2.08 0.77 -0.30
C THR A 17 -0.70 0.13 -0.25
N THR A 18 -0.42 -0.77 -1.19
CA THR A 18 0.85 -1.52 -1.25
C THR A 18 2.08 -0.62 -1.12
N VAL A 19 2.09 0.53 -1.77
CA VAL A 19 3.25 1.45 -1.76
C VAL A 19 3.56 1.96 -0.34
N ALA A 20 2.56 2.49 0.35
CA ALA A 20 2.69 3.00 1.70
C ALA A 20 2.96 1.87 2.71
N ALA A 21 2.19 0.79 2.62
CA ALA A 21 2.28 -0.34 3.54
C ALA A 21 3.61 -1.10 3.41
N MET A 22 4.12 -1.33 2.20
CA MET A 22 5.41 -1.99 1.99
C MET A 22 6.58 -1.14 2.50
N SER A 23 6.53 0.19 2.33
CA SER A 23 7.55 1.07 2.89
C SER A 23 7.48 1.13 4.42
N THR A 24 6.29 1.15 4.99
CA THR A 24 6.06 1.06 6.45
C THR A 24 6.60 -0.26 7.01
N PHE A 25 6.26 -1.38 6.38
CA PHE A 25 6.76 -2.71 6.75
C PHE A 25 8.28 -2.80 6.68
N GLY A 26 8.86 -2.36 5.56
CA GLY A 26 10.30 -2.50 5.32
C GLY A 26 11.18 -1.59 6.18
N THR A 27 10.67 -0.44 6.62
CA THR A 27 11.41 0.52 7.43
C THR A 27 11.06 0.47 8.93
N GLY A 28 9.87 -0.05 9.26
CA GLY A 28 9.33 0.00 10.61
C GLY A 28 8.90 1.42 11.03
N THR A 29 8.60 2.28 10.04
CA THR A 29 8.12 3.65 10.31
C THR A 29 6.95 4.02 9.40
N CYS A 30 6.41 5.24 9.51
CA CYS A 30 5.16 5.66 8.88
C CYS A 30 5.36 6.36 7.52
N PRO A 31 4.28 6.48 6.71
CA PRO A 31 4.33 7.15 5.41
C PRO A 31 4.82 8.59 5.47
N GLY A 32 4.49 9.33 6.54
CA GLY A 32 4.97 10.72 6.73
C GLY A 32 6.48 10.85 6.92
N LEU A 33 7.20 9.78 7.27
CA LEU A 33 8.65 9.75 7.34
C LEU A 33 9.29 9.12 6.10
N THR A 34 8.65 8.12 5.50
CA THR A 34 9.18 7.47 4.30
C THR A 34 9.03 8.34 3.04
N GLY A 35 8.00 9.20 2.99
CA GLY A 35 7.64 9.97 1.80
C GLY A 35 6.86 9.18 0.76
N MET A 36 6.40 7.97 1.10
CA MET A 36 5.58 7.14 0.22
C MET A 36 4.12 7.23 0.68
N THR A 37 3.45 8.32 0.28
CA THR A 37 2.18 8.78 0.85
C THR A 37 0.94 8.38 0.05
N GLY A 38 1.08 7.68 -1.09
CA GLY A 38 -0.03 7.23 -1.92
C GLY A 38 0.43 6.39 -3.10
N TYR A 39 -0.50 5.81 -3.83
CA TYR A 39 -0.22 5.11 -5.10
C TYR A 39 0.34 6.06 -6.15
N THR A 40 -0.26 7.28 -6.24
CA THR A 40 0.30 8.43 -6.93
C THR A 40 0.40 9.61 -5.98
N GLN A 41 1.39 10.47 -6.17
CA GLN A 41 1.60 11.68 -5.37
C GLN A 41 2.34 12.73 -6.18
N LEU A 42 2.45 13.96 -5.66
CA LEU A 42 3.27 15.00 -6.27
C LEU A 42 4.75 14.61 -6.18
N ASN A 43 5.46 14.72 -7.32
CA ASN A 43 6.91 14.65 -7.35
C ASN A 43 7.47 16.02 -6.97
N PRO A 44 8.18 16.15 -5.83
CA PRO A 44 8.68 17.44 -5.37
C PRO A 44 9.78 18.03 -6.27
N ASP A 45 10.37 17.21 -7.16
CA ASP A 45 11.45 17.68 -8.04
C ASP A 45 10.93 18.46 -9.24
N ASN A 46 9.70 18.20 -9.71
CA ASN A 46 9.16 18.81 -10.93
C ASN A 46 7.71 19.30 -10.81
N GLY A 47 7.04 19.07 -9.68
CA GLY A 47 5.65 19.50 -9.47
C GLY A 47 4.59 18.70 -10.22
N GLU A 48 4.95 17.58 -10.85
CA GLU A 48 4.02 16.71 -11.57
C GLU A 48 3.60 15.49 -10.73
N ILE A 49 2.50 14.86 -11.10
CA ILE A 49 2.09 13.60 -10.47
C ILE A 49 3.00 12.46 -10.89
N CYS A 50 3.48 11.70 -9.92
CA CYS A 50 4.24 10.48 -10.11
C CYS A 50 3.49 9.25 -9.62
N GLN A 51 3.80 8.07 -10.18
CA GLN A 51 3.23 6.79 -9.77
C GLN A 51 4.29 5.96 -9.04
N LEU A 52 4.07 5.63 -7.77
CA LEU A 52 5.08 5.01 -6.93
C LEU A 52 5.16 3.48 -7.06
N ILE A 53 4.11 2.81 -7.52
CA ILE A 53 4.19 1.34 -7.72
C ILE A 53 5.20 0.98 -8.83
N SER A 54 5.34 1.83 -9.83
CA SER A 54 6.30 1.67 -10.95
C SER A 54 7.44 2.69 -10.92
N PHE A 55 7.39 3.67 -10.02
CA PHE A 55 8.28 4.86 -9.97
C PHE A 55 8.28 5.68 -11.26
N LYS A 56 7.18 5.62 -12.01
CA LYS A 56 7.03 6.46 -13.21
C LYS A 56 6.96 7.93 -12.79
N ASN A 57 7.85 8.77 -13.35
CA ASN A 57 8.00 10.18 -13.02
C ASN A 57 8.28 10.47 -11.53
N ALA A 58 8.81 9.48 -10.79
CA ALA A 58 9.13 9.64 -9.38
C ALA A 58 10.62 9.97 -9.18
N PRO A 59 10.99 10.58 -8.05
CA PRO A 59 12.39 10.68 -7.65
C PRO A 59 13.03 9.29 -7.57
N ALA A 60 14.37 9.23 -7.64
CA ALA A 60 15.08 7.97 -7.43
C ALA A 60 14.69 7.33 -6.08
N PRO A 61 14.60 5.98 -5.98
CA PRO A 61 14.10 5.30 -4.78
C PRO A 61 14.73 5.75 -3.47
N LEU A 62 16.05 5.88 -3.45
CA LEU A 62 16.83 6.32 -2.27
C LEU A 62 16.71 7.82 -1.98
N LYS A 63 16.39 8.63 -2.99
CA LYS A 63 16.11 10.06 -2.81
C LYS A 63 14.73 10.27 -2.19
N LEU A 64 13.75 9.49 -2.61
CA LEU A 64 12.38 9.56 -2.10
C LEU A 64 12.30 8.95 -0.70
N GLN A 65 12.69 7.69 -0.54
CA GLN A 65 12.63 6.96 0.73
C GLN A 65 14.03 6.90 1.37
N GLN A 66 14.26 7.76 2.36
CA GLN A 66 15.55 7.97 3.00
C GLN A 66 15.72 7.22 4.32
N GLN A 67 14.66 6.62 4.85
CA GLN A 67 14.75 5.86 6.10
C GLN A 67 15.49 4.54 5.87
N PRO A 68 16.39 4.14 6.77
CA PRO A 68 17.01 2.83 6.68
C PRO A 68 15.95 1.72 6.81
N THR A 69 16.07 0.67 6.02
CA THR A 69 15.17 -0.47 6.12
C THR A 69 15.55 -1.36 7.32
N ILE A 70 14.59 -2.15 7.78
CA ILE A 70 14.86 -3.20 8.78
C ILE A 70 15.90 -4.19 8.23
N PHE A 71 15.86 -4.47 6.92
CA PHE A 71 16.79 -5.39 6.27
C PHE A 71 18.22 -4.86 6.27
N GLU A 72 18.41 -3.55 5.97
CA GLU A 72 19.74 -2.90 6.09
C GLU A 72 20.26 -2.96 7.53
N ARG A 73 19.42 -2.58 8.50
CA ARG A 73 19.81 -2.59 9.93
C ARG A 73 20.18 -3.97 10.45
N LEU A 74 19.55 -5.03 9.94
CA LEU A 74 19.90 -6.42 10.27
C LEU A 74 21.21 -6.82 9.59
N ALA A 75 21.38 -6.48 8.30
CA ALA A 75 22.62 -6.76 7.57
C ALA A 75 23.84 -6.06 8.18
N GLU A 76 23.69 -4.83 8.68
CA GLU A 76 24.75 -4.10 9.43
C GLU A 76 25.17 -4.80 10.75
N GLN A 77 24.32 -5.69 11.25
CA GLN A 77 24.59 -6.51 12.43
C GLN A 77 25.01 -7.96 12.08
N ASP A 78 25.44 -8.19 10.84
CA ASP A 78 25.80 -9.50 10.31
C ASP A 78 24.65 -10.55 10.38
N VAL A 79 23.41 -10.10 10.46
CA VAL A 79 22.24 -10.97 10.40
C VAL A 79 21.85 -11.20 8.94
N ARG A 80 21.82 -12.47 8.52
CA ARG A 80 21.37 -12.85 7.18
C ARG A 80 19.95 -12.36 6.92
N VAL A 81 19.74 -11.70 5.79
CA VAL A 81 18.41 -11.32 5.31
C VAL A 81 18.22 -11.84 3.89
N THR A 82 17.17 -12.64 3.67
CA THR A 82 16.86 -13.21 2.35
C THR A 82 15.43 -12.88 1.98
N SER A 83 15.22 -12.32 0.78
CA SER A 83 13.89 -12.16 0.18
C SER A 83 13.65 -13.24 -0.87
N SER A 84 12.47 -13.87 -0.85
CA SER A 84 12.04 -14.82 -1.85
C SER A 84 10.79 -14.30 -2.56
N GLY A 85 10.87 -14.02 -3.85
CA GLY A 85 9.80 -13.38 -4.59
C GLY A 85 9.84 -13.62 -6.10
N LEU A 86 9.02 -12.86 -6.82
CA LEU A 86 8.96 -12.90 -8.28
C LEU A 86 10.17 -12.18 -8.91
N PRO A 87 10.71 -12.67 -10.05
CA PRO A 87 11.85 -12.04 -10.72
C PRO A 87 11.67 -10.56 -11.04
N LYS A 88 10.46 -10.17 -11.45
CA LYS A 88 10.16 -8.78 -11.82
C LYS A 88 10.27 -7.78 -10.65
N PHE A 89 10.28 -8.26 -9.41
CA PHE A 89 10.40 -7.40 -8.24
C PHE A 89 11.82 -7.31 -7.70
N ALA A 90 12.73 -8.20 -8.09
CA ALA A 90 14.09 -8.29 -7.56
C ALA A 90 14.83 -6.94 -7.58
N PHE A 91 14.69 -6.19 -8.67
CA PHE A 91 15.34 -4.89 -8.88
C PHE A 91 14.34 -3.76 -9.12
N SER A 92 13.06 -3.96 -8.77
CA SER A 92 12.07 -2.90 -8.94
C SER A 92 12.41 -1.71 -8.05
N ALA A 93 12.05 -0.51 -8.50
CA ALA A 93 12.29 0.71 -7.74
C ALA A 93 11.56 0.68 -6.38
N LEU A 94 10.37 0.08 -6.33
CA LEU A 94 9.65 -0.12 -5.06
C LEU A 94 10.42 -1.04 -4.10
N THR A 95 11.01 -2.15 -4.58
CA THR A 95 11.87 -3.02 -3.75
C THR A 95 13.10 -2.27 -3.26
N GLN A 96 13.71 -1.45 -4.12
CA GLN A 96 14.86 -0.62 -3.72
C GLN A 96 14.48 0.45 -2.68
N ALA A 97 13.29 1.03 -2.77
CA ALA A 97 12.80 1.98 -1.79
C ALA A 97 12.46 1.30 -0.46
N ALA A 98 11.66 0.24 -0.49
CA ALA A 98 10.99 -0.30 0.69
C ALA A 98 11.72 -1.50 1.34
N LEU A 99 12.45 -2.32 0.58
CA LEU A 99 12.94 -3.65 1.00
C LEU A 99 14.42 -3.89 0.66
N ARG A 100 15.21 -2.83 0.49
CA ARG A 100 16.65 -2.97 0.22
C ARG A 100 17.38 -3.56 1.43
N GLY A 101 18.53 -4.17 1.20
CA GLY A 101 19.38 -4.79 2.24
C GLY A 101 19.20 -6.29 2.38
N SER A 102 18.48 -6.96 1.46
CA SER A 102 18.34 -8.41 1.45
C SER A 102 18.96 -9.05 0.21
N ASP A 103 19.43 -10.28 0.35
CA ASP A 103 19.72 -11.16 -0.78
C ASP A 103 18.41 -11.62 -1.43
N TYR A 104 18.11 -11.10 -2.62
CA TYR A 104 16.87 -11.42 -3.30
C TYR A 104 17.01 -12.66 -4.19
N ILE A 105 16.31 -13.74 -3.83
CA ILE A 105 16.27 -14.98 -4.61
C ILE A 105 14.92 -15.06 -5.33
N SER A 106 14.94 -14.97 -6.65
CA SER A 106 13.75 -14.91 -7.47
C SER A 106 13.31 -16.27 -8.02
N ASN A 107 11.99 -16.49 -8.08
CA ASN A 107 11.42 -17.66 -8.76
C ASN A 107 9.97 -17.37 -9.20
N ASP A 108 9.62 -17.75 -10.43
CA ASP A 108 8.24 -17.63 -10.94
C ASP A 108 7.30 -18.67 -10.32
N ASP A 109 7.81 -19.86 -10.04
CA ASP A 109 7.03 -20.95 -9.45
C ASP A 109 6.78 -20.71 -7.95
N PRO A 110 5.52 -20.67 -7.49
CA PRO A 110 5.20 -20.40 -6.09
C PRO A 110 5.79 -21.43 -5.11
N ARG A 111 5.76 -22.72 -5.48
CA ARG A 111 6.30 -23.78 -4.63
C ARG A 111 7.81 -23.64 -4.49
N ARG A 112 8.52 -23.28 -5.56
CA ARG A 112 9.96 -23.03 -5.51
C ARG A 112 10.30 -21.81 -4.66
N ARG A 113 9.47 -20.75 -4.68
CA ARG A 113 9.64 -19.60 -3.75
C ARG A 113 9.58 -20.06 -2.29
N ILE A 114 8.58 -20.86 -1.94
CA ILE A 114 8.43 -21.42 -0.60
C ILE A 114 9.64 -22.29 -0.21
N MET A 115 10.07 -23.20 -1.10
CA MET A 115 11.22 -24.08 -0.83
C MET A 115 12.53 -23.30 -0.73
N THR A 116 12.69 -22.21 -1.49
CA THR A 116 13.83 -21.29 -1.37
C THR A 116 13.86 -20.62 -0.01
N ALA A 117 12.72 -20.13 0.46
CA ALA A 117 12.59 -19.53 1.79
C ALA A 117 12.92 -20.55 2.90
N ALA A 118 12.39 -21.77 2.79
CA ALA A 118 12.68 -22.84 3.75
C ALA A 118 14.18 -23.21 3.76
N LYS A 119 14.81 -23.27 2.60
CA LYS A 119 16.27 -23.52 2.50
C LYS A 119 17.08 -22.38 3.15
N ALA A 120 16.71 -21.14 2.90
CA ALA A 120 17.37 -19.98 3.51
C ALA A 120 17.25 -20.01 5.05
N ALA A 121 16.10 -20.40 5.58
CA ALA A 121 15.83 -20.47 7.00
C ALA A 121 16.65 -21.53 7.76
N ASN A 122 17.37 -22.44 7.09
CA ASN A 122 18.32 -23.33 7.75
C ASN A 122 19.54 -22.60 8.35
N THR A 123 19.78 -21.36 7.93
CA THR A 123 20.75 -20.47 8.56
C THR A 123 19.99 -19.41 9.35
N PRO A 124 20.33 -19.16 10.62
CA PRO A 124 19.66 -18.10 11.41
C PRO A 124 19.65 -16.76 10.69
N GLY A 125 18.56 -16.03 10.84
CA GLY A 125 18.36 -14.73 10.19
C GLY A 125 16.89 -14.47 9.84
N LEU A 126 16.64 -13.43 9.06
CA LEU A 126 15.32 -13.08 8.55
C LEU A 126 15.12 -13.63 7.13
N THR A 127 13.96 -14.20 6.88
CA THR A 127 13.55 -14.60 5.53
C THR A 127 12.19 -13.98 5.23
N TYR A 128 12.10 -13.19 4.18
CA TYR A 128 10.89 -12.54 3.72
C TYR A 128 10.32 -13.24 2.48
N VAL A 129 9.02 -13.47 2.46
CA VAL A 129 8.29 -14.05 1.32
C VAL A 129 7.10 -13.18 0.99
N TYR A 130 6.95 -12.78 -0.27
CA TYR A 130 5.81 -11.99 -0.73
C TYR A 130 4.89 -12.78 -1.68
N LEU A 131 3.61 -12.79 -1.35
CA LEU A 131 2.55 -13.44 -2.11
C LEU A 131 1.51 -12.38 -2.51
N ARG A 132 1.48 -11.99 -3.78
CA ARG A 132 0.66 -10.88 -4.30
C ARG A 132 -0.70 -11.31 -4.88
N ASP A 133 -0.96 -12.62 -4.95
CA ASP A 133 -2.02 -13.11 -5.83
C ASP A 133 -3.43 -12.77 -5.32
N ALA A 134 -3.62 -12.64 -4.00
CA ALA A 134 -4.91 -12.23 -3.42
C ALA A 134 -5.33 -10.84 -3.90
N ASP A 135 -4.45 -9.86 -3.81
CA ASP A 135 -4.67 -8.50 -4.28
C ASP A 135 -5.00 -8.45 -5.79
N LYS A 136 -4.13 -9.04 -6.61
CA LYS A 136 -4.31 -9.07 -8.06
C LYS A 136 -5.65 -9.67 -8.50
N ILE A 137 -6.07 -10.77 -7.85
CA ILE A 137 -7.32 -11.44 -8.20
C ILE A 137 -8.51 -10.66 -7.64
N GLY A 138 -8.40 -10.09 -6.45
CA GLY A 138 -9.41 -9.20 -5.88
C GLY A 138 -9.73 -8.02 -6.80
N HIS A 139 -8.72 -7.31 -7.27
CA HIS A 139 -8.89 -6.22 -8.24
C HIS A 139 -9.55 -6.63 -9.56
N ASN A 140 -9.28 -7.82 -10.06
CA ASN A 140 -9.78 -8.24 -11.38
C ASN A 140 -11.14 -8.95 -11.34
N TYR A 141 -11.52 -9.56 -10.21
CA TYR A 141 -12.69 -10.44 -10.14
C TYR A 141 -13.58 -10.22 -8.91
N GLY A 142 -13.14 -9.41 -7.95
CA GLY A 142 -13.78 -9.24 -6.65
C GLY A 142 -13.16 -10.14 -5.58
N TRP A 143 -13.01 -9.59 -4.35
CA TRP A 143 -12.42 -10.30 -3.21
C TRP A 143 -13.31 -11.45 -2.68
N ASP A 144 -14.59 -11.46 -3.02
CA ASP A 144 -15.60 -12.46 -2.65
C ASP A 144 -15.92 -13.46 -3.79
N SER A 145 -15.21 -13.36 -4.93
CA SER A 145 -15.44 -14.23 -6.09
C SER A 145 -14.87 -15.65 -5.87
N ASP A 146 -15.45 -16.64 -6.55
CA ASP A 146 -14.92 -18.02 -6.57
C ASP A 146 -13.45 -18.07 -6.99
N LYS A 147 -13.03 -17.18 -7.90
CA LYS A 147 -11.63 -17.08 -8.32
C LYS A 147 -10.73 -16.59 -7.20
N TRP A 148 -11.21 -15.66 -6.40
CA TRP A 148 -10.47 -15.16 -5.25
C TRP A 148 -10.39 -16.20 -4.15
N ILE A 149 -11.53 -16.87 -3.83
CA ILE A 149 -11.59 -17.95 -2.86
C ILE A 149 -10.61 -19.07 -3.24
N GLY A 150 -10.65 -19.54 -4.49
CA GLY A 150 -9.72 -20.56 -4.96
C GLY A 150 -8.25 -20.09 -5.01
N THR A 151 -7.99 -18.76 -5.07
CA THR A 151 -6.64 -18.21 -4.94
C THR A 151 -6.21 -18.21 -3.47
N TYR A 152 -7.11 -17.85 -2.57
CA TYR A 152 -6.86 -17.87 -1.14
C TYR A 152 -6.54 -19.30 -0.65
N GLU A 153 -7.30 -20.32 -1.10
CA GLU A 153 -7.02 -21.73 -0.81
C GLU A 153 -5.63 -22.16 -1.29
N ARG A 154 -5.18 -21.69 -2.47
CA ARG A 154 -3.82 -21.94 -2.96
C ARG A 154 -2.76 -21.26 -2.10
N ILE A 155 -3.02 -20.04 -1.62
CA ILE A 155 -2.12 -19.33 -0.69
C ILE A 155 -2.04 -20.11 0.62
N ASP A 156 -3.17 -20.56 1.20
CA ASP A 156 -3.18 -21.36 2.42
C ASP A 156 -2.38 -22.67 2.25
N ALA A 157 -2.55 -23.36 1.13
CA ALA A 157 -1.74 -24.55 0.81
C ALA A 157 -0.23 -24.23 0.74
N GLN A 158 0.17 -23.07 0.21
CA GLN A 158 1.57 -22.63 0.18
C GLN A 158 2.08 -22.30 1.59
N LEU A 159 1.30 -21.62 2.42
CA LEU A 159 1.64 -21.33 3.81
C LEU A 159 1.76 -22.62 4.64
N SER A 160 0.89 -23.60 4.40
CA SER A 160 0.97 -24.93 4.99
C SER A 160 2.25 -25.68 4.57
N LEU A 161 2.65 -25.55 3.29
CA LEU A 161 3.91 -26.10 2.80
C LEU A 161 5.11 -25.39 3.47
N LEU A 162 5.07 -24.04 3.55
CA LEU A 162 6.10 -23.25 4.22
C LEU A 162 6.32 -23.75 5.65
N ARG A 163 5.24 -23.80 6.45
CA ARG A 163 5.31 -24.25 7.85
C ARG A 163 5.95 -25.61 8.00
N ARG A 164 5.53 -26.60 7.19
CA ARG A 164 6.08 -27.97 7.24
C ARG A 164 7.53 -28.08 6.77
N SER A 165 8.00 -27.10 5.98
CA SER A 165 9.36 -27.10 5.40
C SER A 165 10.35 -26.28 6.22
N MET A 166 9.87 -25.50 7.20
CA MET A 166 10.74 -24.71 8.07
C MET A 166 11.50 -25.57 9.07
N PRO A 167 12.74 -25.18 9.42
CA PRO A 167 13.44 -25.78 10.57
C PRO A 167 12.61 -25.62 11.85
N LYS A 168 12.74 -26.58 12.76
CA LYS A 168 12.11 -26.48 14.09
C LYS A 168 12.52 -25.20 14.80
N ASN A 169 11.58 -24.61 15.54
CA ASN A 169 11.74 -23.36 16.28
C ASN A 169 11.88 -22.12 15.36
N THR A 170 11.48 -22.21 14.09
CA THR A 170 11.37 -21.02 13.24
C THR A 170 10.11 -20.25 13.59
N LEU A 171 10.25 -18.98 13.96
CA LEU A 171 9.13 -18.06 14.11
C LEU A 171 8.60 -17.69 12.72
N ILE A 172 7.29 -17.87 12.51
CA ILE A 172 6.60 -17.51 11.29
C ILE A 172 5.61 -16.39 11.63
N VAL A 173 5.72 -15.26 10.93
CA VAL A 173 4.80 -14.14 11.06
C VAL A 173 4.14 -13.90 9.69
N ILE A 174 2.81 -13.93 9.65
CA ILE A 174 2.02 -13.67 8.44
C ILE A 174 1.26 -12.39 8.64
N VAL A 175 1.48 -11.44 7.73
CA VAL A 175 0.79 -10.14 7.68
C VAL A 175 0.32 -9.87 6.26
N ALA A 176 -0.62 -8.94 6.10
CA ALA A 176 -0.96 -8.35 4.81
C ALA A 176 -0.51 -6.89 4.77
N ASP A 177 -0.45 -6.31 3.59
CA ASP A 177 -0.20 -4.89 3.37
C ASP A 177 -1.49 -4.06 3.55
N HIS A 178 -2.63 -4.58 3.13
CA HIS A 178 -3.97 -3.98 3.30
C HIS A 178 -5.06 -5.03 3.08
N GLY A 179 -6.31 -4.65 3.37
CA GLY A 179 -7.49 -5.38 2.95
C GLY A 179 -8.08 -4.83 1.64
N MET A 180 -9.36 -5.09 1.38
CA MET A 180 -10.10 -4.62 0.20
C MET A 180 -11.58 -4.45 0.51
N ILE A 181 -12.25 -3.57 -0.23
CA ILE A 181 -13.71 -3.47 -0.28
C ILE A 181 -14.24 -3.81 -1.68
N THR A 182 -15.49 -4.21 -1.77
CA THR A 182 -16.21 -4.26 -3.04
C THR A 182 -16.55 -2.83 -3.47
N ALA A 183 -16.15 -2.44 -4.68
CA ALA A 183 -16.52 -1.17 -5.26
C ALA A 183 -17.98 -1.23 -5.73
N ASP A 184 -18.75 -0.19 -5.43
CA ASP A 184 -20.10 -0.03 -5.93
C ASP A 184 -20.09 0.94 -7.13
N PRO A 185 -20.43 0.47 -8.35
CA PRO A 185 -20.47 1.33 -9.51
C PRO A 185 -21.46 2.51 -9.38
N GLU A 186 -22.54 2.35 -8.60
CA GLU A 186 -23.51 3.42 -8.36
C GLU A 186 -23.00 4.47 -7.37
N ALA A 187 -22.02 4.11 -6.54
CA ALA A 187 -21.35 5.02 -5.61
C ALA A 187 -20.01 5.57 -6.19
N CYS A 188 -19.73 5.31 -7.47
CA CYS A 188 -18.56 5.86 -8.16
C CYS A 188 -18.77 7.34 -8.50
N ILE A 189 -17.81 8.17 -8.13
CA ILE A 189 -17.81 9.61 -8.40
C ILE A 189 -16.70 9.90 -9.39
N ASP A 190 -17.06 10.28 -10.61
CA ASP A 190 -16.11 10.77 -11.59
C ASP A 190 -15.97 12.29 -11.45
N ILE A 191 -14.83 12.75 -10.96
CA ILE A 191 -14.57 14.18 -10.77
C ILE A 191 -14.58 14.97 -12.07
N ALA A 192 -14.36 14.31 -13.22
CA ALA A 192 -14.48 14.95 -14.53
C ALA A 192 -15.93 15.40 -14.83
N SER A 193 -16.91 14.70 -14.26
CA SER A 193 -18.35 15.00 -14.40
C SER A 193 -18.83 16.05 -13.39
N GLU A 194 -18.00 16.45 -12.43
CA GLU A 194 -18.32 17.38 -11.34
C GLU A 194 -17.39 18.61 -11.36
N PRO A 195 -17.62 19.59 -12.28
CA PRO A 195 -16.68 20.72 -12.46
C PRO A 195 -16.38 21.50 -11.17
N GLN A 196 -17.32 21.53 -10.24
CA GLN A 196 -17.14 22.20 -8.95
C GLN A 196 -16.05 21.55 -8.09
N LEU A 197 -15.79 20.23 -8.20
CA LEU A 197 -14.73 19.53 -7.50
C LEU A 197 -13.33 19.93 -8.02
N MET A 198 -13.24 20.31 -9.29
CA MET A 198 -11.96 20.68 -9.91
C MET A 198 -11.61 22.16 -9.79
N ARG A 199 -12.53 23.00 -9.30
CA ARG A 199 -12.26 24.43 -9.17
C ARG A 199 -11.14 24.67 -8.16
N GLY A 200 -10.05 25.35 -8.59
CA GLY A 200 -8.86 25.63 -7.79
C GLY A 200 -7.96 24.40 -7.53
N VAL A 201 -8.17 23.29 -8.24
CA VAL A 201 -7.35 22.08 -8.15
C VAL A 201 -6.47 21.96 -9.38
N ALA A 202 -5.15 22.07 -9.19
CA ALA A 202 -4.16 21.94 -10.26
C ALA A 202 -3.87 20.46 -10.60
N ASN A 203 -3.72 19.62 -9.59
CA ASN A 203 -3.39 18.20 -9.76
C ASN A 203 -4.20 17.31 -8.81
N VAL A 204 -4.46 16.08 -9.28
CA VAL A 204 -5.10 15.03 -8.49
C VAL A 204 -4.17 13.82 -8.42
N GLY A 205 -3.84 13.41 -7.21
CA GLY A 205 -3.06 12.20 -6.92
C GLY A 205 -3.82 11.24 -6.02
N GLY A 206 -3.12 10.26 -5.49
CA GLY A 206 -3.70 9.22 -4.64
C GLY A 206 -4.20 8.01 -5.44
N GLU A 207 -5.33 7.50 -5.04
CA GLU A 207 -5.99 6.31 -5.55
C GLU A 207 -7.50 6.43 -5.34
N PRO A 208 -8.36 5.60 -5.96
CA PRO A 208 -9.82 5.79 -5.92
C PRO A 208 -10.44 5.83 -4.52
N ARG A 209 -9.73 5.35 -3.51
CA ARG A 209 -10.20 5.34 -2.12
C ARG A 209 -9.55 6.39 -1.23
N CYS A 210 -8.41 6.94 -1.67
CA CYS A 210 -7.70 8.02 -0.98
C CYS A 210 -7.15 9.00 -2.00
N VAL A 211 -7.93 10.03 -2.31
CA VAL A 211 -7.55 11.05 -3.29
C VAL A 211 -6.79 12.19 -2.62
N MET A 212 -5.73 12.65 -3.25
CA MET A 212 -4.94 13.81 -2.84
C MET A 212 -5.10 14.93 -3.86
N LEU A 213 -5.53 16.10 -3.40
CA LEU A 213 -5.76 17.29 -4.23
C LEU A 213 -4.64 18.29 -3.98
N TYR A 214 -4.04 18.78 -5.04
CA TYR A 214 -3.03 19.82 -5.00
C TYR A 214 -3.65 21.08 -5.61
N GLY A 215 -3.71 22.15 -4.81
CA GLY A 215 -4.35 23.42 -5.21
C GLY A 215 -3.55 24.19 -6.26
N GLU A 216 -4.23 25.04 -6.99
CA GLU A 216 -3.60 26.08 -7.82
C GLU A 216 -2.89 27.10 -6.92
N ASP A 217 -1.92 27.82 -7.48
CA ASP A 217 -1.17 28.83 -6.74
C ASP A 217 -2.12 29.92 -6.18
N GLY A 218 -2.06 30.10 -4.86
CA GLY A 218 -2.88 31.10 -4.16
C GLY A 218 -4.28 30.62 -3.73
N GLU A 219 -4.69 29.41 -4.10
CA GLU A 219 -5.95 28.83 -3.62
C GLU A 219 -5.86 28.44 -2.14
N ASN A 220 -6.98 28.66 -1.43
CA ASN A 220 -7.07 28.28 -0.02
C ASN A 220 -7.52 26.81 0.10
N PRO A 221 -6.72 25.92 0.71
CA PRO A 221 -7.10 24.52 0.90
C PRO A 221 -8.44 24.31 1.64
N GLU A 222 -8.82 25.21 2.55
CA GLU A 222 -10.12 25.11 3.26
C GLU A 222 -11.32 25.31 2.30
N ASP A 223 -11.17 26.17 1.27
CA ASP A 223 -12.24 26.41 0.28
C ASP A 223 -12.38 25.21 -0.65
N ILE A 224 -11.28 24.57 -1.02
CA ILE A 224 -11.30 23.29 -1.77
C ILE A 224 -11.96 22.22 -0.90
N ALA A 225 -11.52 22.06 0.35
CA ALA A 225 -12.06 21.08 1.26
C ALA A 225 -13.55 21.28 1.55
N ALA A 226 -14.03 22.54 1.70
CA ALA A 226 -15.43 22.85 1.90
C ALA A 226 -16.28 22.41 0.70
N ARG A 227 -15.86 22.73 -0.52
CA ARG A 227 -16.56 22.29 -1.74
C ARG A 227 -16.67 20.79 -1.85
N TRP A 228 -15.60 20.08 -1.54
CA TRP A 228 -15.57 18.63 -1.56
C TRP A 228 -16.46 18.02 -0.47
N ARG A 229 -16.50 18.60 0.74
CA ARG A 229 -17.42 18.18 1.81
C ARG A 229 -18.88 18.35 1.40
N ASP A 230 -19.23 19.48 0.78
CA ASP A 230 -20.60 19.76 0.31
C ASP A 230 -21.06 18.75 -0.75
N VAL A 231 -20.20 18.39 -1.70
CA VAL A 231 -20.55 17.44 -2.77
C VAL A 231 -20.58 16.00 -2.25
N LEU A 232 -19.59 15.61 -1.46
CA LEU A 232 -19.43 14.21 -1.05
C LEU A 232 -20.29 13.83 0.16
N GLY A 233 -20.58 14.77 1.06
CA GLY A 233 -21.30 14.48 2.29
C GLY A 233 -20.66 13.32 3.07
N GLU A 234 -21.47 12.35 3.46
CA GLU A 234 -21.03 11.17 4.22
C GLU A 234 -20.26 10.14 3.37
N ARG A 235 -20.16 10.33 2.05
CA ARG A 235 -19.46 9.41 1.13
C ARG A 235 -17.94 9.48 1.25
N ALA A 236 -17.40 10.51 1.90
CA ALA A 236 -15.97 10.64 2.13
C ALA A 236 -15.67 11.53 3.34
N GLN A 237 -14.53 11.31 3.93
CA GLN A 237 -13.93 12.18 4.94
C GLN A 237 -12.90 13.10 4.27
N VAL A 238 -13.13 14.40 4.33
CA VAL A 238 -12.29 15.42 3.65
C VAL A 238 -11.52 16.23 4.69
N ARG A 239 -10.19 16.20 4.59
CA ARG A 239 -9.26 16.90 5.46
C ARG A 239 -8.36 17.82 4.65
N THR A 240 -8.02 18.97 5.15
CA THR A 240 -6.84 19.68 4.64
C THR A 240 -5.57 18.92 5.05
N ARG A 241 -4.45 19.17 4.37
CA ARG A 241 -3.12 18.64 4.75
C ARG A 241 -2.83 18.89 6.22
N ARG A 242 -3.10 20.10 6.69
CA ARG A 242 -2.89 20.50 8.09
C ARG A 242 -3.69 19.58 9.03
N GLN A 243 -4.99 19.41 8.78
CA GLN A 243 -5.85 18.53 9.58
C GLN A 243 -5.37 17.06 9.52
N ALA A 244 -5.00 16.55 8.34
CA ALA A 244 -4.50 15.19 8.20
C ALA A 244 -3.20 14.95 9.00
N ILE A 245 -2.31 15.94 9.06
CA ILE A 245 -1.08 15.89 9.85
C ILE A 245 -1.39 15.97 11.35
N GLU A 246 -2.22 16.92 11.78
CA GLU A 246 -2.62 17.10 13.18
C GLU A 246 -3.36 15.87 13.75
N GLU A 247 -4.18 15.21 12.93
CA GLU A 247 -4.88 13.96 13.26
C GLU A 247 -3.97 12.72 13.19
N GLY A 248 -2.73 12.87 12.73
CA GLY A 248 -1.76 11.77 12.64
C GLY A 248 -2.05 10.74 11.55
N VAL A 249 -2.79 11.10 10.50
CA VAL A 249 -3.19 10.22 9.39
C VAL A 249 -1.99 9.52 8.75
N TYR A 250 -0.88 10.22 8.60
CA TYR A 250 0.37 9.71 8.03
C TYR A 250 1.44 9.38 9.09
N GLY A 251 1.08 9.42 10.39
CA GLY A 251 2.02 9.43 11.51
C GLY A 251 2.80 10.76 11.57
N PRO A 252 3.95 10.81 12.26
CA PRO A 252 4.86 11.95 12.19
C PRO A 252 5.25 12.26 10.74
N VAL A 253 5.24 13.55 10.38
CA VAL A 253 5.52 13.99 9.00
C VAL A 253 6.78 14.82 8.95
N ASP A 254 7.78 14.37 8.16
CA ASP A 254 8.99 15.09 7.86
C ASP A 254 8.68 16.33 6.97
N GLU A 255 9.39 17.43 7.15
CA GLU A 255 9.21 18.67 6.39
C GLU A 255 9.27 18.44 4.87
N ARG A 256 10.23 17.63 4.40
CA ARG A 256 10.38 17.27 2.99
C ARG A 256 9.19 16.52 2.40
N VAL A 257 8.40 15.85 3.25
CA VAL A 257 7.27 15.03 2.83
C VAL A 257 5.97 15.83 2.74
N LYS A 258 5.88 16.96 3.43
CA LYS A 258 4.65 17.76 3.47
C LYS A 258 4.09 18.09 2.08
N SER A 259 4.94 18.51 1.15
CA SER A 259 4.49 18.83 -0.22
C SER A 259 4.06 17.62 -1.05
N MET A 260 4.45 16.41 -0.64
CA MET A 260 4.02 15.17 -1.30
C MET A 260 2.58 14.78 -0.92
N ILE A 261 2.13 15.21 0.26
CA ILE A 261 0.74 15.07 0.71
C ILE A 261 -0.09 16.17 0.04
N GLY A 262 -1.25 15.82 -0.51
CA GLY A 262 -2.18 16.78 -1.11
C GLY A 262 -2.56 17.91 -0.14
N ASP A 263 -2.84 19.10 -0.66
CA ASP A 263 -3.37 20.21 0.13
C ASP A 263 -4.69 19.84 0.80
N VAL A 264 -5.44 18.94 0.14
CA VAL A 264 -6.62 18.28 0.67
C VAL A 264 -6.50 16.78 0.46
N VAL A 265 -6.85 16.00 1.47
CA VAL A 265 -6.87 14.53 1.47
C VAL A 265 -8.31 14.06 1.63
N VAL A 266 -8.77 13.21 0.72
CA VAL A 266 -10.14 12.71 0.67
C VAL A 266 -10.12 11.21 0.84
N SER A 267 -10.62 10.72 1.98
CA SER A 267 -10.70 9.30 2.31
C SER A 267 -12.13 8.82 2.06
N ALA A 268 -12.34 7.97 1.06
CA ALA A 268 -13.67 7.49 0.69
C ALA A 268 -14.28 6.58 1.78
N ALA A 269 -15.56 6.73 2.04
CA ALA A 269 -16.33 5.92 2.98
C ALA A 269 -17.12 4.81 2.27
N GLY A 270 -17.55 3.80 3.03
CA GLY A 270 -18.36 2.70 2.50
C GLY A 270 -17.76 2.09 1.23
N SER A 271 -18.57 1.90 0.19
CA SER A 271 -18.18 1.37 -1.12
C SER A 271 -17.86 2.43 -2.17
N THR A 272 -17.82 3.73 -1.78
CA THR A 272 -17.55 4.86 -2.67
C THR A 272 -16.17 4.76 -3.30
N THR A 273 -16.08 5.05 -4.60
CA THR A 273 -14.83 5.28 -5.32
C THR A 273 -14.83 6.67 -5.94
N ILE A 274 -13.66 7.29 -6.01
CA ILE A 274 -13.47 8.61 -6.62
C ILE A 274 -12.44 8.45 -7.74
N VAL A 275 -12.84 8.72 -8.94
CA VAL A 275 -12.05 8.51 -10.16
C VAL A 275 -11.95 9.78 -10.99
N ASP A 276 -11.04 9.81 -11.94
CA ASP A 276 -10.88 10.91 -12.91
C ASP A 276 -10.76 10.34 -14.32
N SER A 277 -11.86 10.35 -15.07
CA SER A 277 -11.92 9.80 -16.43
C SER A 277 -11.05 10.56 -17.44
N ARG A 278 -10.54 11.74 -17.09
CA ARG A 278 -9.62 12.49 -17.96
C ARG A 278 -8.22 11.91 -17.98
N THR A 279 -7.81 11.24 -16.89
CA THR A 279 -6.43 10.78 -16.66
C THR A 279 -6.30 9.28 -16.44
N GLN A 280 -7.38 8.61 -16.01
CA GLN A 280 -7.38 7.18 -15.70
C GLN A 280 -7.94 6.35 -16.85
N ALA A 281 -7.37 5.18 -17.08
CA ALA A 281 -7.91 4.22 -18.02
C ALA A 281 -9.23 3.63 -17.52
N GLU A 282 -10.22 3.45 -18.40
CA GLU A 282 -11.55 2.94 -18.07
C GLU A 282 -11.51 1.67 -17.19
N LYS A 283 -10.67 0.71 -17.53
CA LYS A 283 -10.51 -0.51 -16.71
C LYS A 283 -10.06 -0.21 -15.27
N ALA A 284 -9.26 0.81 -15.06
CA ALA A 284 -8.76 1.15 -13.72
C ALA A 284 -9.83 1.84 -12.87
N MET A 285 -10.81 2.48 -13.49
CA MET A 285 -11.92 3.14 -12.82
C MET A 285 -13.01 2.17 -12.34
N HIS A 286 -13.09 0.97 -12.96
CA HIS A 286 -14.17 -0.01 -12.74
C HIS A 286 -13.64 -1.35 -12.19
N LEU A 287 -12.67 -1.29 -11.27
CA LEU A 287 -12.19 -2.48 -10.59
C LEU A 287 -13.26 -2.99 -9.60
N PRO A 288 -13.59 -4.30 -9.61
CA PRO A 288 -14.60 -4.88 -8.72
C PRO A 288 -14.26 -4.73 -7.22
N SER A 289 -12.98 -4.74 -6.88
CA SER A 289 -12.52 -4.49 -5.50
C SER A 289 -11.34 -3.53 -5.51
N VAL A 290 -11.31 -2.67 -4.51
CA VAL A 290 -10.34 -1.59 -4.33
C VAL A 290 -9.96 -1.43 -2.86
N HIS A 291 -8.94 -0.63 -2.61
CA HIS A 291 -8.43 -0.31 -1.28
C HIS A 291 -7.79 1.09 -1.29
N GLY A 292 -7.37 1.60 -0.15
CA GLY A 292 -6.69 2.89 -0.02
C GLY A 292 -7.19 3.75 1.14
N SER A 293 -8.42 3.47 1.66
CA SER A 293 -9.05 4.28 2.71
C SER A 293 -8.87 3.68 4.11
N LEU A 294 -9.60 4.27 5.07
CA LEU A 294 -9.56 3.93 6.50
C LEU A 294 -10.72 3.01 6.94
N THR A 295 -11.46 2.41 6.00
CA THR A 295 -12.53 1.50 6.42
C THR A 295 -11.93 0.25 7.08
N TYR A 296 -12.70 -0.35 7.99
CA TYR A 296 -12.31 -1.57 8.68
C TYR A 296 -11.82 -2.68 7.70
N MET A 297 -12.56 -2.87 6.60
CA MET A 297 -12.23 -3.87 5.58
C MET A 297 -10.92 -3.61 4.84
N GLU A 298 -10.45 -2.37 4.82
CA GLU A 298 -9.19 -1.98 4.15
C GLU A 298 -8.03 -1.92 5.14
N SER A 299 -8.29 -1.51 6.37
CA SER A 299 -7.25 -1.20 7.36
C SER A 299 -6.92 -2.37 8.28
N ASP A 300 -7.87 -3.23 8.62
CA ASP A 300 -7.61 -4.40 9.47
C ASP A 300 -6.94 -5.51 8.67
N ILE A 301 -5.75 -5.88 9.10
CA ILE A 301 -4.93 -6.91 8.45
C ILE A 301 -4.60 -8.04 9.43
N PRO A 302 -4.39 -9.26 8.93
CA PRO A 302 -3.97 -10.37 9.79
C PRO A 302 -2.58 -10.11 10.39
N CYS A 303 -2.39 -10.57 11.61
CA CYS A 303 -1.09 -10.74 12.24
C CYS A 303 -1.06 -12.12 12.89
N LEU A 304 -0.77 -13.14 12.06
CA LEU A 304 -0.72 -14.53 12.51
C LEU A 304 0.71 -14.88 12.88
N ILE A 305 0.90 -15.38 14.10
CA ILE A 305 2.21 -15.76 14.62
C ILE A 305 2.18 -17.25 14.97
N ASP A 306 3.11 -18.01 14.43
CA ASP A 306 3.25 -19.45 14.66
C ASP A 306 4.74 -19.84 14.80
N VAL A 307 4.98 -21.01 15.33
CA VAL A 307 6.32 -21.59 15.46
C VAL A 307 6.33 -22.97 14.78
N ALA A 308 7.26 -23.16 13.84
CA ALA A 308 7.39 -24.42 13.10
C ALA A 308 8.09 -25.52 13.94
#